data_b5ee81d5dadba7b4973cfcc66c9ad28c
#
_entry.id   b5ee81d5dadba7b4973cfcc66c9ad28c
#
_cell.length_a   1.000
_cell.length_b   1.000
_cell.length_c   1.000
_cell.angle_alpha   90.00
_cell.angle_beta   90.00
_cell.angle_gamma   90.00
#
_symmetry.space_group_name_H-M   'P 1'
#
loop_
_entity.id
_entity.type
_entity.pdbx_description
1 polymer ?
#
loop_
_entity_poly.entity_id
_entity_poly.type
_entity_poly.pdbx_seq_one_letter_code
_entity_poly.pdbx_strand_id
1 'polypeptide(L)'
;VPVTYLCGTLGQMGRNLGNPLFANRETLKDVRKKELLDACDVLGIKDVRMLGLHDKTLEFEDPSYIASMITVVIEEINPTLIITFYPEHGVHPDHDAMSNAVMLAVLSMPEESRPEIYGKAILNNSVQLLGPPDITIDIKSVAEEKLKAIRAHLSQTSGWVEDLEQKLKSDSPEIENWLYKETFWTVKTK
;
A
#
# COMPACT_ATOMS: atom_id res chain seq x y z
N VAL A 1 2.70 17.57 5.15
CA VAL A 1 1.58 17.42 4.21
C VAL A 1 0.55 16.51 4.84
N PRO A 2 -0.76 16.85 4.85
CA PRO A 2 -1.81 15.93 5.29
C PRO A 2 -1.83 14.68 4.41
N VAL A 3 -2.01 13.52 5.03
CA VAL A 3 -2.12 12.23 4.35
C VAL A 3 -3.38 11.51 4.84
N THR A 4 -4.21 11.08 3.90
CA THR A 4 -5.33 10.17 4.14
C THR A 4 -4.94 8.78 3.67
N TYR A 5 -5.04 7.78 4.54
CA TYR A 5 -4.84 6.38 4.16
C TYR A 5 -6.20 5.71 3.94
N LEU A 6 -6.42 5.25 2.71
CA LEU A 6 -7.65 4.55 2.33
C LEU A 6 -7.39 3.05 2.22
N CYS A 7 -7.95 2.28 3.16
CA CYS A 7 -7.77 0.84 3.27
C CYS A 7 -8.94 0.10 2.61
N GLY A 8 -8.68 -0.65 1.54
CA GLY A 8 -9.69 -1.47 0.88
C GLY A 8 -10.15 -2.64 1.74
N THR A 9 -9.21 -3.47 2.18
CA THR A 9 -9.45 -4.66 3.00
C THR A 9 -8.50 -4.72 4.19
N LEU A 10 -8.90 -5.46 5.22
CA LEU A 10 -8.05 -5.71 6.40
C LEU A 10 -7.22 -7.00 6.27
N GLY A 11 -7.18 -7.62 5.10
CA GLY A 11 -6.38 -8.81 4.86
C GLY A 11 -6.80 -10.02 5.71
N GLN A 12 -8.09 -10.14 6.05
CA GLN A 12 -8.63 -11.15 6.98
C GLN A 12 -8.48 -12.59 6.48
N MET A 13 -8.27 -12.77 5.18
CA MET A 13 -8.01 -14.09 4.56
C MET A 13 -6.50 -14.38 4.41
N GLY A 14 -5.64 -13.55 4.97
CA GLY A 14 -4.19 -13.73 4.96
C GLY A 14 -3.77 -15.04 5.61
N ARG A 15 -2.65 -15.63 5.15
CA ARG A 15 -2.13 -16.91 5.67
C ARG A 15 -1.33 -16.72 6.95
N ASN A 16 -0.66 -15.59 7.09
CA ASN A 16 0.19 -15.29 8.24
C ASN A 16 -0.68 -14.88 9.44
N LEU A 17 -0.46 -15.55 10.55
CA LEU A 17 -1.22 -15.40 11.79
C LEU A 17 -0.31 -15.05 12.98
N GLY A 18 0.92 -14.60 12.68
CA GLY A 18 1.98 -14.30 13.64
C GLY A 18 2.97 -15.46 13.82
N ASN A 19 4.14 -15.13 14.39
CA ASN A 19 5.16 -16.10 14.80
C ASN A 19 5.79 -15.64 16.13
N PRO A 20 5.56 -16.33 17.28
CA PRO A 20 4.63 -17.47 17.42
C PRO A 20 3.19 -17.12 17.06
N LEU A 21 2.38 -18.14 16.79
CA LEU A 21 0.98 -17.97 16.41
C LEU A 21 0.18 -17.27 17.52
N PHE A 22 -0.41 -16.09 17.22
CA PHE A 22 -1.21 -15.32 18.18
C PHE A 22 -2.59 -14.87 17.64
N ALA A 23 -2.83 -15.05 16.33
CA ALA A 23 -4.11 -14.77 15.70
C ALA A 23 -4.73 -16.06 15.13
N ASN A 24 -6.02 -16.02 14.86
CA ASN A 24 -6.77 -17.06 14.15
C ASN A 24 -7.69 -16.41 13.10
N ARG A 25 -8.50 -17.20 12.38
CA ARG A 25 -9.39 -16.68 11.32
C ARG A 25 -10.43 -15.69 11.81
N GLU A 26 -10.89 -15.83 13.03
CA GLU A 26 -11.91 -14.97 13.62
C GLU A 26 -11.29 -13.63 14.09
N THR A 27 -10.10 -13.70 14.68
CA THR A 27 -9.44 -12.54 15.29
C THR A 27 -8.54 -11.78 14.33
N LEU A 28 -8.11 -12.36 13.20
CA LEU A 28 -7.12 -11.77 12.29
C LEU A 28 -7.53 -10.39 11.79
N LYS A 29 -8.81 -10.18 11.50
CA LYS A 29 -9.31 -8.88 11.05
C LYS A 29 -9.03 -7.77 12.07
N ASP A 30 -9.33 -8.04 13.34
CA ASP A 30 -9.18 -7.06 14.40
C ASP A 30 -7.70 -6.84 14.75
N VAL A 31 -6.91 -7.92 14.74
CA VAL A 31 -5.44 -7.85 14.88
C VAL A 31 -4.86 -6.94 13.80
N ARG A 32 -5.15 -7.19 12.52
CA ARG A 32 -4.61 -6.40 11.40
C ARG A 32 -5.11 -4.96 11.36
N LYS A 33 -6.36 -4.74 11.81
CA LYS A 33 -6.87 -3.38 11.98
C LYS A 33 -6.04 -2.61 13.00
N LYS A 34 -5.73 -3.23 14.14
CA LYS A 34 -4.89 -2.60 15.16
C LYS A 34 -3.49 -2.34 14.62
N GLU A 35 -2.86 -3.32 13.98
CA GLU A 35 -1.54 -3.20 13.38
C GLU A 35 -1.47 -2.06 12.35
N LEU A 36 -2.49 -1.92 11.51
CA LEU A 36 -2.61 -0.82 10.55
C LEU A 36 -2.65 0.53 11.26
N LEU A 37 -3.46 0.67 12.30
CA LEU A 37 -3.58 1.92 13.06
C LEU A 37 -2.28 2.26 13.78
N ASP A 38 -1.62 1.26 14.38
CA ASP A 38 -0.31 1.42 15.02
C ASP A 38 0.76 1.86 14.00
N ALA A 39 0.78 1.28 12.79
CA ALA A 39 1.68 1.69 11.70
C ALA A 39 1.38 3.12 11.21
N CYS A 40 0.12 3.47 11.04
CA CYS A 40 -0.31 4.81 10.66
C CYS A 40 0.11 5.85 11.72
N ASP A 41 0.01 5.51 13.00
CA ASP A 41 0.44 6.41 14.08
C ASP A 41 1.95 6.66 14.05
N VAL A 42 2.76 5.62 13.83
CA VAL A 42 4.22 5.75 13.62
C VAL A 42 4.54 6.68 12.47
N LEU A 43 3.80 6.59 11.36
CA LEU A 43 3.98 7.42 10.15
C LEU A 43 3.34 8.82 10.28
N GLY A 44 2.65 9.11 11.39
CA GLY A 44 1.96 10.37 11.59
C GLY A 44 0.68 10.54 10.74
N ILE A 45 0.14 9.46 10.18
CA ILE A 45 -1.10 9.46 9.41
C ILE A 45 -2.27 9.46 10.40
N LYS A 46 -3.07 10.53 10.39
CA LYS A 46 -4.20 10.70 11.33
C LYS A 46 -5.56 10.40 10.71
N ASP A 47 -5.69 10.53 9.39
CA ASP A 47 -6.92 10.19 8.67
C ASP A 47 -6.78 8.79 8.05
N VAL A 48 -7.39 7.80 8.71
CA VAL A 48 -7.39 6.40 8.27
C VAL A 48 -8.83 5.97 8.01
N ARG A 49 -9.14 5.70 6.76
CA ARG A 49 -10.48 5.32 6.29
C ARG A 49 -10.49 3.89 5.79
N MET A 50 -11.50 3.13 6.17
CA MET A 50 -11.65 1.72 5.80
C MET A 50 -12.88 1.55 4.91
N LEU A 51 -12.70 1.05 3.69
CA LEU A 51 -13.81 0.76 2.77
C LEU A 51 -14.64 -0.44 3.21
N GLY A 52 -14.07 -1.32 4.06
CA GLY A 52 -14.79 -2.47 4.60
C GLY A 52 -15.02 -3.61 3.61
N LEU A 53 -14.30 -3.62 2.49
CA LEU A 53 -14.38 -4.66 1.49
C LEU A 53 -13.79 -5.98 2.03
N HIS A 54 -14.19 -7.09 1.40
CA HIS A 54 -13.74 -8.40 1.83
C HIS A 54 -12.43 -8.79 1.13
N ASP A 55 -11.44 -9.20 1.91
CA ASP A 55 -10.14 -9.65 1.41
C ASP A 55 -10.27 -10.87 0.48
N LYS A 56 -9.56 -10.87 -0.62
CA LYS A 56 -9.57 -11.87 -1.70
C LYS A 56 -10.89 -11.95 -2.50
N THR A 57 -11.67 -10.89 -2.51
CA THR A 57 -12.89 -10.86 -3.32
C THR A 57 -13.02 -9.63 -4.22
N LEU A 58 -12.08 -8.69 -4.14
CA LEU A 58 -12.19 -7.43 -4.89
C LEU A 58 -12.20 -7.63 -6.39
N GLU A 59 -11.52 -8.65 -6.89
CA GLU A 59 -11.52 -9.01 -8.31
C GLU A 59 -12.92 -9.45 -8.84
N PHE A 60 -13.83 -9.84 -7.93
CA PHE A 60 -15.20 -10.25 -8.26
C PHE A 60 -16.24 -9.15 -8.02
N GLU A 61 -15.83 -8.03 -7.43
CA GLU A 61 -16.68 -6.86 -7.22
C GLU A 61 -16.80 -6.04 -8.51
N ASP A 62 -17.89 -5.29 -8.65
CA ASP A 62 -18.01 -4.30 -9.72
C ASP A 62 -16.95 -3.20 -9.53
N PRO A 63 -16.01 -3.02 -10.47
CA PRO A 63 -15.01 -1.97 -10.37
C PRO A 63 -15.62 -0.57 -10.19
N SER A 64 -16.78 -0.31 -10.77
CA SER A 64 -17.48 0.97 -10.63
C SER A 64 -18.00 1.19 -9.21
N TYR A 65 -18.38 0.12 -8.51
CA TYR A 65 -18.77 0.20 -7.11
C TYR A 65 -17.59 0.63 -6.23
N ILE A 66 -16.44 -0.03 -6.37
CA ILE A 66 -15.23 0.34 -5.61
C ILE A 66 -14.81 1.77 -5.99
N ALA A 67 -14.82 2.11 -7.29
CA ALA A 67 -14.48 3.45 -7.76
C ALA A 67 -15.40 4.53 -7.15
N SER A 68 -16.70 4.26 -7.02
CA SER A 68 -17.63 5.22 -6.40
C SER A 68 -17.28 5.53 -4.94
N MET A 69 -16.84 4.53 -4.16
CA MET A 69 -16.39 4.73 -2.79
C MET A 69 -15.12 5.59 -2.73
N ILE A 70 -14.19 5.38 -3.67
CA ILE A 70 -12.94 6.15 -3.79
C ILE A 70 -13.26 7.59 -4.21
N THR A 71 -14.18 7.78 -5.17
CA THR A 71 -14.60 9.12 -5.65
C THR A 71 -15.10 9.99 -4.52
N VAL A 72 -15.95 9.46 -3.63
CA VAL A 72 -16.43 10.20 -2.45
C VAL A 72 -15.27 10.75 -1.61
N VAL A 73 -14.23 9.95 -1.40
CA VAL A 73 -13.05 10.38 -0.64
C VAL A 73 -12.25 11.42 -1.41
N ILE A 74 -12.03 11.22 -2.71
CA ILE A 74 -11.31 12.17 -3.57
C ILE A 74 -12.01 13.54 -3.58
N GLU A 75 -13.32 13.56 -3.74
CA GLU A 75 -14.12 14.79 -3.75
C GLU A 75 -14.06 15.53 -2.42
N GLU A 76 -14.03 14.80 -1.29
CA GLU A 76 -13.94 15.40 0.04
C GLU A 76 -12.59 16.02 0.32
N ILE A 77 -11.49 15.30 0.00
CA ILE A 77 -10.13 15.73 0.39
C ILE A 77 -9.39 16.49 -0.70
N ASN A 78 -9.85 16.40 -1.95
CA ASN A 78 -9.25 17.03 -3.13
C ASN A 78 -7.72 16.85 -3.19
N PRO A 79 -7.21 15.61 -3.29
CA PRO A 79 -5.78 15.32 -3.20
C PRO A 79 -5.05 15.84 -4.44
N THR A 80 -3.82 16.30 -4.27
CA THR A 80 -2.92 16.65 -5.39
C THR A 80 -2.13 15.44 -5.89
N LEU A 81 -2.00 14.40 -5.06
CA LEU A 81 -1.27 13.17 -5.35
C LEU A 81 -2.01 11.97 -4.75
N ILE A 82 -2.12 10.91 -5.52
CA ILE A 82 -2.58 9.59 -5.07
C ILE A 82 -1.42 8.60 -5.23
N ILE A 83 -1.12 7.84 -4.19
CA ILE A 83 -0.19 6.71 -4.24
C ILE A 83 -1.02 5.42 -4.17
N THR A 84 -0.87 4.56 -5.17
CA THR A 84 -1.58 3.28 -5.25
C THR A 84 -0.69 2.19 -5.85
N PHE A 85 -1.21 0.98 -6.04
CA PHE A 85 -0.51 -0.04 -6.82
C PHE A 85 -0.43 0.38 -8.29
N TYR A 86 0.65 -0.01 -8.98
CA TYR A 86 0.69 0.16 -10.44
C TYR A 86 -0.26 -0.89 -11.07
N PRO A 87 -1.19 -0.48 -11.96
CA PRO A 87 -2.15 -1.41 -12.57
C PRO A 87 -1.47 -2.64 -13.18
N GLU A 88 -2.01 -3.82 -12.94
CA GLU A 88 -1.51 -5.12 -13.40
C GLU A 88 -0.14 -5.55 -12.81
N HIS A 89 0.41 -4.79 -11.86
CA HIS A 89 1.69 -5.05 -11.22
C HIS A 89 1.61 -5.16 -9.68
N GLY A 90 0.41 -5.41 -9.15
CA GLY A 90 0.13 -5.45 -7.71
C GLY A 90 0.45 -6.78 -7.01
N VAL A 91 0.85 -7.83 -7.74
CA VAL A 91 1.10 -9.21 -7.23
C VAL A 91 -0.16 -9.95 -6.76
N HIS A 92 -1.17 -9.25 -6.29
CA HIS A 92 -2.41 -9.83 -5.78
C HIS A 92 -3.62 -9.26 -6.55
N PRO A 93 -4.62 -10.10 -6.92
CA PRO A 93 -5.79 -9.61 -7.66
C PRO A 93 -6.50 -8.43 -6.99
N ASP A 94 -6.60 -8.42 -5.66
CA ASP A 94 -7.19 -7.30 -4.91
C ASP A 94 -6.39 -5.99 -5.08
N HIS A 95 -5.05 -6.07 -5.20
CA HIS A 95 -4.22 -4.89 -5.45
C HIS A 95 -4.50 -4.30 -6.83
N ASP A 96 -4.63 -5.16 -7.83
CA ASP A 96 -4.96 -4.75 -9.19
C ASP A 96 -6.39 -4.22 -9.28
N ALA A 97 -7.35 -4.83 -8.59
CA ALA A 97 -8.72 -4.34 -8.51
C ALA A 97 -8.79 -2.95 -7.86
N MET A 98 -8.04 -2.73 -6.77
CA MET A 98 -7.96 -1.41 -6.13
C MET A 98 -7.33 -0.36 -7.04
N SER A 99 -6.21 -0.67 -7.70
CA SER A 99 -5.57 0.28 -8.61
C SER A 99 -6.46 0.63 -9.80
N ASN A 100 -7.15 -0.36 -10.39
CA ASN A 100 -8.11 -0.15 -11.46
C ASN A 100 -9.29 0.74 -11.01
N ALA A 101 -9.80 0.53 -9.79
CA ALA A 101 -10.86 1.37 -9.23
C ALA A 101 -10.40 2.81 -8.98
N VAL A 102 -9.15 3.02 -8.54
CA VAL A 102 -8.54 4.36 -8.45
C VAL A 102 -8.48 5.01 -9.82
N MET A 103 -8.04 4.26 -10.86
CA MET A 103 -8.00 4.78 -12.23
C MET A 103 -9.38 5.19 -12.73
N LEU A 104 -10.41 4.37 -12.51
CA LEU A 104 -11.78 4.70 -12.89
C LEU A 104 -12.28 5.96 -12.18
N ALA A 105 -12.03 6.08 -10.88
CA ALA A 105 -12.41 7.26 -10.10
C ALA A 105 -11.75 8.53 -10.64
N VAL A 106 -10.44 8.51 -10.89
CA VAL A 106 -9.69 9.66 -11.38
C VAL A 106 -10.05 10.02 -12.83
N LEU A 107 -10.22 9.01 -13.70
CA LEU A 107 -10.60 9.26 -15.10
C LEU A 107 -12.01 9.81 -15.25
N SER A 108 -12.89 9.63 -14.26
CA SER A 108 -14.22 10.27 -14.24
C SER A 108 -14.19 11.76 -13.93
N MET A 109 -13.06 12.28 -13.40
CA MET A 109 -12.88 13.69 -13.09
C MET A 109 -12.53 14.51 -14.35
N PRO A 110 -12.86 15.83 -14.37
CA PRO A 110 -12.31 16.75 -15.37
C PRO A 110 -10.79 16.68 -15.41
N GLU A 111 -10.21 16.68 -16.61
CA GLU A 111 -8.76 16.44 -16.79
C GLU A 111 -7.89 17.41 -15.98
N GLU A 112 -8.30 18.67 -15.91
CA GLU A 112 -7.60 19.75 -15.19
C GLU A 112 -7.64 19.60 -13.66
N SER A 113 -8.55 18.75 -13.15
CA SER A 113 -8.72 18.51 -11.71
C SER A 113 -8.13 17.18 -11.24
N ARG A 114 -7.56 16.41 -12.16
CA ARG A 114 -7.01 15.08 -11.82
C ARG A 114 -5.74 15.20 -11.00
N PRO A 115 -5.63 14.48 -9.87
CA PRO A 115 -4.37 14.40 -9.13
C PRO A 115 -3.31 13.63 -9.93
N GLU A 116 -2.04 13.84 -9.59
CA GLU A 116 -0.98 12.94 -10.03
C GLU A 116 -1.17 11.57 -9.41
N ILE A 117 -0.80 10.50 -10.14
CA ILE A 117 -0.84 9.13 -9.61
C ILE A 117 0.56 8.53 -9.67
N TYR A 118 1.06 8.13 -8.49
CA TYR A 118 2.28 7.35 -8.34
C TYR A 118 1.91 5.89 -8.10
N GLY A 119 2.27 5.02 -9.05
CA GLY A 119 2.01 3.59 -8.98
C GLY A 119 3.19 2.84 -8.37
N LYS A 120 2.94 2.03 -7.35
CA LYS A 120 3.91 1.08 -6.80
C LYS A 120 3.77 -0.27 -7.49
N ALA A 121 4.73 -0.62 -8.34
CA ALA A 121 4.81 -1.93 -8.94
C ALA A 121 5.59 -2.88 -8.01
N ILE A 122 5.00 -4.05 -7.71
CA ILE A 122 5.53 -4.99 -6.71
C ILE A 122 6.06 -6.27 -7.36
N LEU A 123 5.70 -6.56 -8.62
CA LEU A 123 6.23 -7.72 -9.34
C LEU A 123 7.75 -7.65 -9.49
N ASN A 124 8.43 -8.78 -9.29
CA ASN A 124 9.89 -8.87 -9.37
C ASN A 124 10.46 -8.46 -10.74
N ASN A 125 9.67 -8.59 -11.81
CA ASN A 125 10.03 -8.23 -13.17
C ASN A 125 9.49 -6.85 -13.61
N SER A 126 8.96 -6.04 -12.69
CA SER A 126 8.36 -4.74 -13.02
C SER A 126 9.33 -3.82 -13.76
N VAL A 127 10.60 -3.76 -13.36
CA VAL A 127 11.62 -2.97 -14.05
C VAL A 127 11.88 -3.46 -15.47
N GLN A 128 11.78 -4.76 -15.71
CA GLN A 128 11.96 -5.33 -17.07
C GLN A 128 10.78 -5.00 -17.99
N LEU A 129 9.56 -4.92 -17.43
CA LEU A 129 8.34 -4.68 -18.18
C LEU A 129 8.03 -3.19 -18.35
N LEU A 130 8.26 -2.39 -17.31
CA LEU A 130 7.91 -0.97 -17.28
C LEU A 130 9.10 -0.03 -17.57
N GLY A 131 10.33 -0.56 -17.56
CA GLY A 131 11.53 0.26 -17.50
C GLY A 131 11.87 0.70 -16.06
N PRO A 132 12.91 1.52 -15.90
CA PRO A 132 13.27 2.04 -14.57
C PRO A 132 12.13 2.92 -14.00
N PRO A 133 11.99 2.98 -12.66
CA PRO A 133 11.00 3.86 -12.05
C PRO A 133 11.28 5.34 -12.40
N ASP A 134 10.20 6.08 -12.67
CA ASP A 134 10.28 7.51 -12.98
C ASP A 134 10.65 8.36 -11.77
N ILE A 135 10.27 7.86 -10.57
CA ILE A 135 10.38 8.59 -9.33
C ILE A 135 11.18 7.75 -8.34
N THR A 136 12.22 8.35 -7.79
CA THR A 136 13.00 7.77 -6.70
C THR A 136 13.13 8.80 -5.60
N ILE A 137 12.66 8.45 -4.41
CA ILE A 137 12.69 9.33 -3.23
C ILE A 137 13.70 8.76 -2.24
N ASP A 138 14.68 9.56 -1.85
CA ASP A 138 15.59 9.24 -0.75
C ASP A 138 14.84 9.42 0.57
N ILE A 139 14.70 8.34 1.32
CA ILE A 139 14.03 8.30 2.62
C ILE A 139 14.97 7.92 3.76
N LYS A 140 16.29 8.03 3.55
CA LYS A 140 17.29 7.63 4.54
C LYS A 140 17.10 8.32 5.89
N SER A 141 16.67 9.59 5.88
CA SER A 141 16.43 10.36 7.11
C SER A 141 15.24 9.88 7.94
N VAL A 142 14.33 9.07 7.35
CA VAL A 142 13.12 8.51 7.98
C VAL A 142 13.06 6.98 7.91
N ALA A 143 14.19 6.35 7.66
CA ALA A 143 14.27 4.89 7.51
C ALA A 143 13.89 4.14 8.79
N GLU A 144 14.17 4.73 9.96
CA GLU A 144 13.75 4.14 11.24
C GLU A 144 12.23 4.13 11.40
N GLU A 145 11.55 5.20 10.98
CA GLU A 145 10.09 5.29 10.98
C GLU A 145 9.49 4.23 10.04
N LYS A 146 10.07 4.03 8.87
CA LYS A 146 9.68 2.94 7.95
C LYS A 146 9.80 1.58 8.64
N LEU A 147 10.93 1.29 9.28
CA LEU A 147 11.12 0.02 10.00
C LEU A 147 10.14 -0.15 11.15
N LYS A 148 9.88 0.89 11.93
CA LYS A 148 8.89 0.86 13.02
C LYS A 148 7.49 0.57 12.49
N ALA A 149 7.09 1.22 11.40
CA ALA A 149 5.79 0.98 10.76
C ALA A 149 5.66 -0.47 10.25
N ILE A 150 6.72 -1.03 9.64
CA ILE A 150 6.75 -2.43 9.20
C ILE A 150 6.63 -3.37 10.40
N ARG A 151 7.35 -3.12 11.49
CA ARG A 151 7.29 -3.92 12.72
C ARG A 151 5.92 -3.87 13.38
N ALA A 152 5.13 -2.83 13.18
CA ALA A 152 3.76 -2.77 13.70
C ALA A 152 2.86 -3.86 13.09
N HIS A 153 3.17 -4.38 11.90
CA HIS A 153 2.43 -5.45 11.22
C HIS A 153 2.85 -6.85 11.66
N LEU A 154 2.90 -7.12 12.96
CA LEU A 154 3.42 -8.36 13.56
C LEU A 154 2.83 -9.64 12.99
N SER A 155 1.51 -9.67 12.72
CA SER A 155 0.86 -10.86 12.14
C SER A 155 1.42 -11.22 10.77
N GLN A 156 2.03 -10.27 10.06
CA GLN A 156 2.53 -10.45 8.70
C GLN A 156 4.05 -10.54 8.64
N THR A 157 4.74 -9.86 9.53
CA THR A 157 6.18 -9.60 9.42
C THR A 157 7.03 -10.36 10.44
N SER A 158 6.44 -10.98 11.47
CA SER A 158 7.17 -11.60 12.60
C SER A 158 8.21 -12.67 12.19
N GLY A 159 8.06 -13.34 11.06
CA GLY A 159 9.08 -14.28 10.56
C GLY A 159 10.13 -13.64 9.63
N TRP A 160 9.89 -12.40 9.18
CA TRP A 160 10.73 -11.74 8.18
C TRP A 160 11.58 -10.61 8.78
N VAL A 161 11.10 -9.98 9.86
CA VAL A 161 11.81 -8.86 10.52
C VAL A 161 13.14 -9.32 11.09
N GLU A 162 13.22 -10.52 11.66
CA GLU A 162 14.48 -11.08 12.18
C GLU A 162 15.53 -11.27 11.07
N ASP A 163 15.11 -11.79 9.92
CA ASP A 163 15.95 -11.92 8.72
C ASP A 163 16.39 -10.55 8.20
N LEU A 164 15.48 -9.57 8.21
CA LEU A 164 15.77 -8.20 7.81
C LEU A 164 16.83 -7.57 8.71
N GLU A 165 16.74 -7.74 10.03
CA GLU A 165 17.71 -7.19 10.99
C GLU A 165 19.10 -7.81 10.80
N GLN A 166 19.18 -9.08 10.45
CA GLN A 166 20.45 -9.72 10.12
C GLN A 166 21.03 -9.16 8.82
N LYS A 167 20.21 -8.98 7.81
CA LYS A 167 20.62 -8.41 6.51
C LYS A 167 21.02 -6.94 6.64
N LEU A 168 20.36 -6.15 7.48
CA LEU A 168 20.72 -4.76 7.75
C LEU A 168 22.14 -4.63 8.35
N LYS A 169 22.61 -5.66 9.07
CA LYS A 169 23.98 -5.71 9.61
C LYS A 169 25.03 -6.08 8.56
N SER A 170 24.64 -6.52 7.38
CA SER A 170 25.54 -7.04 6.34
C SER A 170 25.92 -6.03 5.25
N ASP A 171 25.53 -4.74 5.36
CA ASP A 171 25.80 -3.68 4.37
C ASP A 171 25.49 -4.10 2.92
N SER A 172 24.40 -4.86 2.71
CA SER A 172 23.99 -5.28 1.39
C SER A 172 23.40 -4.12 0.58
N PRO A 173 23.87 -3.84 -0.65
CA PRO A 173 23.32 -2.78 -1.50
C PRO A 173 21.83 -2.94 -1.80
N GLU A 174 21.32 -4.16 -1.80
CA GLU A 174 19.89 -4.46 -2.00
C GLU A 174 19.07 -3.94 -0.81
N ILE A 175 19.58 -4.13 0.40
CA ILE A 175 18.93 -3.66 1.63
C ILE A 175 19.00 -2.14 1.71
N GLU A 176 20.12 -1.53 1.36
CA GLU A 176 20.22 -0.06 1.32
C GLU A 176 19.19 0.54 0.38
N ASN A 177 19.06 0.00 -0.83
CA ASN A 177 18.07 0.49 -1.79
C ASN A 177 16.63 0.30 -1.27
N TRP A 178 16.32 -0.85 -0.68
CA TRP A 178 14.99 -1.12 -0.15
C TRP A 178 14.64 -0.26 1.07
N LEU A 179 15.61 -0.02 1.96
CA LEU A 179 15.41 0.72 3.21
C LEU A 179 15.40 2.23 3.00
N TYR A 180 16.30 2.73 2.15
CA TYR A 180 16.57 4.17 2.04
C TYR A 180 15.93 4.83 0.83
N LYS A 181 15.27 4.06 -0.04
CA LYS A 181 14.60 4.59 -1.23
C LYS A 181 13.18 4.09 -1.35
N GLU A 182 12.31 4.97 -1.82
CA GLU A 182 11.00 4.60 -2.35
C GLU A 182 10.95 4.91 -3.84
N THR A 183 10.42 3.98 -4.61
CA THR A 183 10.37 4.08 -6.07
C THR A 183 8.96 3.91 -6.58
N PHE A 184 8.59 4.73 -7.56
CA PHE A 184 7.28 4.71 -8.18
C PHE A 184 7.39 4.93 -9.68
N TRP A 185 6.33 4.57 -10.39
CA TRP A 185 6.08 4.92 -11.78
C TRP A 185 4.90 5.88 -11.85
N THR A 186 5.00 6.88 -12.70
CA THR A 186 3.88 7.78 -12.98
C THR A 186 2.81 7.04 -13.77
N VAL A 187 1.59 7.01 -13.27
CA VAL A 187 0.45 6.43 -14.01
C VAL A 187 -0.24 7.54 -14.78
N LYS A 188 -0.23 7.41 -16.11
CA LYS A 188 -0.81 8.45 -16.99
C LYS A 188 -2.33 8.45 -16.93
N THR A 189 -2.91 9.63 -16.74
CA THR A 189 -4.37 9.88 -16.71
C THR A 189 -4.82 10.79 -17.85
N LYS A 190 -3.90 11.04 -18.81
CA LYS A 190 -4.12 11.86 -20.02
C LYS A 190 -3.95 11.02 -21.26
#